data_ad0af591ca8a644cc421230a4d3ee219
#
_entry.id   ad0af591ca8a644cc421230a4d3ee219
#
_cell.length_a   1.000
_cell.length_b   1.000
_cell.length_c   1.000
_cell.angle_alpha   90.00
_cell.angle_beta   90.00
_cell.angle_gamma   90.00
#
_symmetry.space_group_name_H-M   'P 1'
#
loop_
_entity.id
_entity.type
_entity.pdbx_description
1 polymer ?
#
loop_
_entity_poly.entity_id
_entity_poly.type
_entity_poly.pdbx_seq_one_letter_code
_entity_poly.pdbx_strand_id
1 'polypeptide(L)'
;MKYLNLVFVLQLLISIKYASFGRAFSLFEDDTTFANLDKQLKLPQNTQQTLKLDRLNHDDPLFTTFISSMDKDYSLRLRTVDPSKLGIDTVKQWSGYMDYKDSKHFFYWFFESRNDPADDPIILWLNGGPGCSSFTGLLFELGPSSIGADMKPIHNPYSWNNNASMIFLEQPLGVGFSYGDEKVSSTKLAGKDAYIFLELFFEAFPHLRSNDFHIAGESYAGHYIPQIAHEIVVKNPERTFNLTSVMIGNGITDPLIQADYYEPMACGKGGYHPVLSSEECEKMSKAAGRCRRLNKLCYASKSSLPCIVATAYCDSALLEPYINTGLNVYDIRGPCEDNSTDGMCYTGLRYVDQYMNFPEVQETLGSDVHNYSGCDNDVFTGFLFTGDGSKPFQQYIAELLNHNIPVLIYAGDKDYICNWLGNHAWSNELEWINKRRYQRRMLRPWVSKETGEELGQVKNYGPFTFLRIYDAGHMVPYDQPEASLEMVNSWISGNRAFSDLSTLENAS
;
A
#
# COMPACT_ATOMS: atom_id res chain seq x y z
N MET A 1 22.67 7.14 13.60
CA MET A 1 22.97 8.56 13.94
C MET A 1 21.95 9.57 13.33
N LYS A 2 21.12 9.21 12.34
CA LYS A 2 20.07 10.10 11.77
C LYS A 2 18.73 10.06 12.54
N TYR A 3 18.41 8.99 13.24
CA TYR A 3 17.24 8.91 14.15
C TYR A 3 17.33 9.87 15.35
N LEU A 4 18.54 10.21 15.77
CA LEU A 4 18.75 11.19 16.85
C LEU A 4 18.23 12.60 16.49
N ASN A 5 18.23 12.97 15.22
CA ASN A 5 17.72 14.27 14.75
C ASN A 5 16.19 14.32 14.68
N LEU A 6 15.53 13.22 14.32
CA LEU A 6 14.06 13.15 14.28
C LEU A 6 13.48 13.15 15.71
N VAL A 7 14.12 12.39 16.62
CA VAL A 7 13.82 12.42 18.05
C VAL A 7 14.10 13.82 18.63
N PHE A 8 15.14 14.50 18.18
CA PHE A 8 15.42 15.87 18.64
C PHE A 8 14.41 16.92 18.14
N VAL A 9 13.91 16.79 16.92
CA VAL A 9 12.81 17.65 16.39
C VAL A 9 11.49 17.31 17.08
N LEU A 10 11.20 16.01 17.29
CA LEU A 10 10.07 15.61 18.12
C LEU A 10 10.23 16.02 19.59
N GLN A 11 11.42 15.93 20.18
CA GLN A 11 11.70 16.42 21.53
C GLN A 11 11.64 17.95 21.62
N LEU A 12 12.01 18.69 20.57
CA LEU A 12 11.82 20.14 20.51
C LEU A 12 10.32 20.51 20.44
N LEU A 13 9.55 19.78 19.64
CA LEU A 13 8.08 19.91 19.60
C LEU A 13 7.43 19.46 20.92
N ILE A 14 8.00 18.47 21.59
CA ILE A 14 7.56 17.98 22.91
C ILE A 14 7.98 18.96 24.03
N SER A 15 9.16 19.56 23.96
CA SER A 15 9.65 20.55 24.94
C SER A 15 8.86 21.87 24.88
N ILE A 16 8.35 22.23 23.72
CA ILE A 16 7.37 23.31 23.55
C ILE A 16 6.04 22.94 24.24
N LYS A 17 5.75 21.63 24.45
CA LYS A 17 4.56 21.11 25.14
C LYS A 17 4.45 21.51 26.64
N TYR A 18 5.54 21.67 27.36
CA TYR A 18 5.46 21.86 28.81
C TYR A 18 5.42 23.30 29.29
N ALA A 19 5.78 24.27 28.41
CA ALA A 19 5.85 25.68 28.85
C ALA A 19 4.68 26.59 28.39
N SER A 20 3.81 26.17 27.43
CA SER A 20 2.92 27.15 26.77
C SER A 20 1.50 26.67 26.45
N PHE A 21 1.06 25.48 26.85
CA PHE A 21 -0.22 24.91 26.41
C PHE A 21 -1.47 25.67 26.95
N GLY A 22 -1.33 26.50 27.97
CA GLY A 22 -2.40 27.36 28.48
C GLY A 22 -2.59 28.68 27.72
N ARG A 23 -1.59 29.13 26.95
CA ARG A 23 -1.64 30.39 26.19
C ARG A 23 -1.75 30.22 24.67
N ALA A 24 -1.44 29.03 24.12
CA ALA A 24 -1.44 28.81 22.69
C ALA A 24 -2.85 28.69 22.08
N PHE A 25 -3.86 28.35 22.88
CA PHE A 25 -5.23 28.19 22.36
C PHE A 25 -5.95 29.51 22.06
N SER A 26 -5.45 30.67 22.60
CA SER A 26 -6.02 31.97 22.32
C SER A 26 -5.33 32.76 21.19
N LEU A 27 -4.27 32.17 20.59
CA LEU A 27 -3.49 32.80 19.51
C LEU A 27 -3.87 32.27 18.11
N PHE A 28 -4.83 31.36 18.02
CA PHE A 28 -5.22 30.71 16.75
C PHE A 28 -6.37 31.42 16.01
N GLU A 29 -6.71 32.64 16.40
CA GLU A 29 -7.78 33.42 15.73
C GLU A 29 -7.27 34.41 14.67
N ASP A 30 -5.95 34.46 14.38
CA ASP A 30 -5.40 35.46 13.44
C ASP A 30 -4.68 34.77 12.26
N ASP A 31 -5.30 34.84 11.07
CA ASP A 31 -4.84 34.23 9.80
C ASP A 31 -3.47 34.77 9.31
N THR A 32 -3.02 35.93 9.86
CA THR A 32 -1.76 36.57 9.42
C THR A 32 -0.50 35.93 10.01
N THR A 33 -0.63 35.15 11.10
CA THR A 33 0.50 34.48 11.78
C THR A 33 0.97 33.23 11.03
N PHE A 34 0.09 32.60 10.29
CA PHE A 34 0.39 31.37 9.52
C PHE A 34 1.23 31.61 8.27
N ALA A 35 1.01 32.73 7.57
CA ALA A 35 1.77 33.09 6.37
C ALA A 35 3.26 33.37 6.67
N ASN A 36 3.60 33.68 7.93
CA ASN A 36 4.98 33.92 8.35
C ASN A 36 5.71 32.68 8.84
N LEU A 37 4.99 31.66 9.35
CA LEU A 37 5.61 30.39 9.74
C LEU A 37 6.07 29.58 8.51
N ASP A 38 5.31 29.62 7.43
CA ASP A 38 5.65 28.95 6.16
C ASP A 38 6.94 29.51 5.53
N LYS A 39 7.27 30.78 5.82
CA LYS A 39 8.51 31.43 5.36
C LYS A 39 9.74 31.13 6.24
N GLN A 40 9.56 30.72 7.49
CA GLN A 40 10.66 30.40 8.41
C GLN A 40 11.07 28.93 8.43
N LEU A 41 10.23 28.02 7.93
CA LEU A 41 10.57 26.61 7.76
C LEU A 41 11.31 26.34 6.42
N LYS A 42 12.29 27.18 6.09
CA LYS A 42 13.30 26.79 5.09
C LYS A 42 14.20 25.73 5.73
N LEU A 43 14.00 24.49 5.35
CA LEU A 43 14.93 23.39 5.64
C LEU A 43 16.35 23.79 5.19
N PRO A 44 17.38 23.45 5.97
CA PRO A 44 18.75 23.67 5.52
C PRO A 44 18.97 22.84 4.25
N GLN A 45 19.38 23.52 3.18
CA GLN A 45 19.92 22.89 1.98
C GLN A 45 21.21 22.18 2.40
N ASN A 46 21.13 20.90 2.67
CA ASN A 46 22.30 20.09 2.93
C ASN A 46 22.58 19.23 1.71
N THR A 47 23.68 19.59 1.08
CA THR A 47 24.57 18.80 0.22
C THR A 47 23.86 17.74 -0.62
N GLN A 48 23.32 18.18 -1.75
CA GLN A 48 23.21 17.35 -2.92
C GLN A 48 24.62 16.80 -3.27
N GLN A 49 24.92 15.57 -2.91
CA GLN A 49 25.74 14.76 -3.78
C GLN A 49 24.90 14.59 -5.05
N THR A 50 25.13 15.47 -5.98
CA THR A 50 24.73 15.28 -7.37
C THR A 50 25.47 14.02 -7.85
N LEU A 51 24.80 12.86 -7.71
CA LEU A 51 25.13 11.72 -8.55
C LEU A 51 24.97 12.27 -9.97
N LYS A 52 26.12 12.47 -10.66
CA LYS A 52 26.10 12.60 -12.10
C LYS A 52 25.53 11.28 -12.61
N LEU A 53 24.21 11.25 -12.83
CA LEU A 53 23.60 10.29 -13.72
C LEU A 53 24.28 10.56 -15.07
N ASP A 54 25.14 9.66 -15.49
CA ASP A 54 25.53 9.60 -16.89
C ASP A 54 24.21 9.49 -17.65
N ARG A 55 23.93 10.49 -18.51
CA ARG A 55 22.72 10.52 -19.34
C ARG A 55 22.72 9.24 -20.16
N LEU A 56 21.96 8.25 -19.69
CA LEU A 56 21.76 7.02 -20.44
C LEU A 56 20.95 7.38 -21.68
N ASN A 57 21.42 6.94 -22.82
CA ASN A 57 20.81 7.18 -24.11
C ASN A 57 19.39 6.63 -24.11
N HIS A 58 18.40 7.47 -24.39
CA HIS A 58 17.02 7.04 -24.70
C HIS A 58 16.93 6.12 -25.95
N ASP A 59 18.04 5.87 -26.61
CA ASP A 59 18.18 5.03 -27.78
C ASP A 59 18.82 3.66 -27.48
N ASP A 60 18.56 3.08 -26.28
CA ASP A 60 18.97 1.69 -26.02
C ASP A 60 18.18 0.75 -26.93
N PRO A 61 18.87 0.03 -27.88
CA PRO A 61 18.18 -0.86 -28.80
C PRO A 61 17.45 -2.03 -28.16
N LEU A 62 17.60 -2.22 -26.85
CA LEU A 62 16.92 -3.26 -26.08
C LEU A 62 15.51 -2.83 -25.63
N PHE A 63 15.15 -1.55 -25.74
CA PHE A 63 13.82 -1.06 -25.40
C PHE A 63 13.01 -0.74 -26.67
N THR A 64 11.71 -1.09 -26.62
CA THR A 64 10.70 -0.54 -27.53
C THR A 64 9.99 0.61 -26.81
N THR A 65 9.98 1.81 -27.41
CA THR A 65 9.36 2.99 -26.81
C THR A 65 8.01 3.28 -27.46
N PHE A 66 6.98 3.41 -26.63
CA PHE A 66 5.62 3.82 -27.01
C PHE A 66 5.38 5.24 -26.52
N ILE A 67 5.11 6.16 -27.45
CA ILE A 67 4.77 7.55 -27.11
C ILE A 67 3.27 7.63 -26.89
N SER A 68 2.83 8.27 -25.79
CA SER A 68 1.41 8.40 -25.45
C SER A 68 0.63 9.09 -26.57
N SER A 69 -0.54 8.55 -26.87
CA SER A 69 -1.50 9.18 -27.76
C SER A 69 -2.19 10.39 -27.14
N MET A 70 -2.25 10.47 -25.81
CA MET A 70 -2.91 11.55 -25.06
C MET A 70 -1.99 12.77 -24.84
N ASP A 71 -0.73 12.52 -24.49
CA ASP A 71 0.27 13.56 -24.22
C ASP A 71 1.67 13.09 -24.62
N LYS A 72 2.24 13.71 -25.65
CA LYS A 72 3.54 13.32 -26.23
C LYS A 72 4.74 13.50 -25.30
N ASP A 73 4.53 14.16 -24.17
CA ASP A 73 5.53 14.30 -23.12
C ASP A 73 5.69 13.02 -22.29
N TYR A 74 4.73 12.08 -22.41
CA TYR A 74 4.78 10.78 -21.77
C TYR A 74 5.13 9.67 -22.76
N SER A 75 5.93 8.71 -22.31
CA SER A 75 6.25 7.50 -23.06
C SER A 75 6.37 6.28 -22.15
N LEU A 76 6.26 5.09 -22.71
CA LEU A 76 6.52 3.82 -22.05
C LEU A 76 7.67 3.12 -22.76
N ARG A 77 8.76 2.88 -22.06
CA ARG A 77 9.84 1.99 -22.49
C ARG A 77 9.51 0.56 -22.06
N LEU A 78 9.59 -0.36 -22.99
CA LEU A 78 9.26 -1.77 -22.82
C LEU A 78 10.43 -2.64 -23.25
N ARG A 79 10.90 -3.50 -22.36
CA ARG A 79 11.92 -4.52 -22.60
C ARG A 79 11.40 -5.90 -22.30
N THR A 80 11.58 -6.86 -23.18
CA THR A 80 11.32 -8.27 -22.90
C THR A 80 12.40 -8.82 -21.97
N VAL A 81 11.99 -9.41 -20.86
CA VAL A 81 12.89 -10.08 -19.91
C VAL A 81 12.94 -11.57 -20.25
N ASP A 82 14.13 -12.10 -20.51
CA ASP A 82 14.32 -13.55 -20.73
C ASP A 82 14.13 -14.30 -19.41
N PRO A 83 13.10 -15.14 -19.28
CA PRO A 83 12.81 -15.87 -18.03
C PRO A 83 13.96 -16.74 -17.54
N SER A 84 14.79 -17.25 -18.45
CA SER A 84 15.92 -18.14 -18.13
C SER A 84 17.07 -17.42 -17.42
N LYS A 85 17.15 -16.08 -17.53
CA LYS A 85 18.25 -15.28 -16.97
C LYS A 85 18.17 -15.17 -15.46
N LEU A 86 16.99 -14.87 -14.94
CA LEU A 86 16.78 -14.65 -13.51
C LEU A 86 16.13 -15.85 -12.81
N GLY A 87 15.41 -16.70 -13.55
CA GLY A 87 14.74 -17.88 -13.00
C GLY A 87 13.58 -17.55 -12.05
N ILE A 88 13.04 -16.33 -12.13
CA ILE A 88 11.92 -15.89 -11.27
C ILE A 88 10.63 -16.62 -11.64
N ASP A 89 10.35 -16.75 -12.94
CA ASP A 89 9.25 -17.55 -13.51
C ASP A 89 9.60 -18.03 -14.91
N THR A 90 8.76 -18.87 -15.48
CA THR A 90 8.88 -19.38 -16.86
C THR A 90 7.98 -18.67 -17.86
N VAL A 91 7.01 -17.86 -17.40
CA VAL A 91 6.10 -17.09 -18.25
C VAL A 91 6.83 -15.93 -18.93
N LYS A 92 6.21 -15.32 -19.95
CA LYS A 92 6.74 -14.10 -20.55
C LYS A 92 6.69 -12.95 -19.56
N GLN A 93 7.72 -12.12 -19.64
CA GLN A 93 7.92 -11.00 -18.72
C GLN A 93 8.39 -9.78 -19.47
N TRP A 94 8.01 -8.61 -18.98
CA TRP A 94 8.48 -7.32 -19.48
C TRP A 94 8.80 -6.39 -18.32
N SER A 95 9.85 -5.63 -18.48
CA SER A 95 10.21 -4.55 -17.56
C SER A 95 10.44 -3.25 -18.32
N GLY A 96 10.49 -2.14 -17.64
CA GLY A 96 10.80 -0.87 -18.25
C GLY A 96 10.30 0.31 -17.42
N TYR A 97 10.13 1.44 -18.10
CA TYR A 97 9.82 2.71 -17.48
C TYR A 97 8.64 3.41 -18.14
N MET A 98 7.75 3.99 -17.34
CA MET A 98 6.98 5.13 -17.78
C MET A 98 7.83 6.38 -17.59
N ASP A 99 8.03 7.14 -18.64
CA ASP A 99 8.81 8.37 -18.63
C ASP A 99 7.90 9.59 -18.84
N TYR A 100 8.13 10.66 -18.07
CA TYR A 100 7.61 11.98 -18.33
C TYR A 100 8.77 12.93 -18.58
N LYS A 101 9.06 13.23 -19.86
CA LYS A 101 10.27 13.98 -20.26
C LYS A 101 11.52 13.37 -19.59
N ASP A 102 12.41 14.24 -19.12
CA ASP A 102 13.61 13.86 -18.35
C ASP A 102 13.39 14.02 -16.83
N SER A 103 12.13 14.13 -16.35
CA SER A 103 11.84 14.53 -14.97
C SER A 103 11.27 13.44 -14.09
N LYS A 104 10.58 12.44 -14.67
CA LYS A 104 10.00 11.32 -13.93
C LYS A 104 10.16 10.02 -14.70
N HIS A 105 10.58 8.99 -14.00
CA HIS A 105 10.82 7.65 -14.55
C HIS A 105 10.30 6.62 -13.56
N PHE A 106 9.15 5.97 -13.88
CA PHE A 106 8.51 4.98 -13.03
C PHE A 106 8.78 3.59 -13.54
N PHE A 107 9.48 2.79 -12.76
CA PHE A 107 9.84 1.42 -13.12
C PHE A 107 8.68 0.46 -12.90
N TYR A 108 8.53 -0.54 -13.75
CA TYR A 108 7.57 -1.62 -13.58
C TYR A 108 8.13 -2.96 -14.05
N TRP A 109 7.57 -4.05 -13.52
CA TRP A 109 7.81 -5.40 -13.98
C TRP A 109 6.48 -6.12 -14.15
N PHE A 110 6.24 -6.69 -15.34
CA PHE A 110 4.99 -7.34 -15.73
C PHE A 110 5.23 -8.81 -16.01
N PHE A 111 4.35 -9.68 -15.53
CA PHE A 111 4.34 -11.13 -15.72
C PHE A 111 3.02 -11.57 -16.33
N GLU A 112 3.05 -12.41 -17.37
CA GLU A 112 1.85 -13.09 -17.84
C GLU A 112 1.33 -14.10 -16.82
N SER A 113 0.04 -14.43 -16.92
CA SER A 113 -0.55 -15.54 -16.19
C SER A 113 0.11 -16.87 -16.58
N ARG A 114 0.23 -17.77 -15.61
CA ARG A 114 0.66 -19.15 -15.82
C ARG A 114 -0.40 -20.01 -16.49
N ASN A 115 -1.68 -19.61 -16.46
CA ASN A 115 -2.82 -20.34 -17.01
C ASN A 115 -3.12 -19.88 -18.44
N ASP A 116 -3.91 -18.86 -18.63
CA ASP A 116 -4.30 -18.33 -19.94
C ASP A 116 -4.14 -16.81 -20.00
N PRO A 117 -2.95 -16.31 -20.35
CA PRO A 117 -2.69 -14.87 -20.34
C PRO A 117 -3.52 -14.06 -21.36
N ALA A 118 -4.19 -14.74 -22.34
CA ALA A 118 -5.06 -14.05 -23.28
C ALA A 118 -6.40 -13.66 -22.67
N ASP A 119 -6.94 -14.51 -21.81
CA ASP A 119 -8.29 -14.33 -21.22
C ASP A 119 -8.27 -14.07 -19.70
N ASP A 120 -7.20 -14.46 -19.00
CA ASP A 120 -7.08 -14.24 -17.55
C ASP A 120 -7.03 -12.74 -17.21
N PRO A 121 -7.52 -12.37 -16.02
CA PRO A 121 -7.52 -10.97 -15.59
C PRO A 121 -6.11 -10.44 -15.34
N ILE A 122 -6.02 -9.11 -15.26
CA ILE A 122 -4.79 -8.39 -14.94
C ILE A 122 -4.92 -7.78 -13.55
N ILE A 123 -3.89 -7.91 -12.73
CA ILE A 123 -3.83 -7.30 -11.40
C ILE A 123 -2.62 -6.35 -11.33
N LEU A 124 -2.86 -5.07 -11.04
CA LEU A 124 -1.82 -4.16 -10.57
C LEU A 124 -1.64 -4.38 -9.08
N TRP A 125 -0.43 -4.73 -8.64
CA TRP A 125 -0.05 -4.81 -7.23
C TRP A 125 0.75 -3.62 -6.76
N LEU A 126 0.42 -3.12 -5.55
CA LEU A 126 1.09 -1.99 -4.90
C LEU A 126 1.37 -2.31 -3.44
N ASN A 127 2.63 -2.24 -3.02
CA ASN A 127 2.99 -2.17 -1.61
C ASN A 127 2.82 -0.74 -1.07
N GLY A 128 2.88 -0.59 0.24
CA GLY A 128 2.59 0.64 0.96
C GLY A 128 3.82 1.47 1.35
N GLY A 129 4.08 1.55 2.62
CA GLY A 129 5.09 2.40 3.25
C GLY A 129 4.48 3.60 3.97
N PRO A 130 4.30 4.80 3.37
CA PRO A 130 4.54 5.15 1.96
C PRO A 130 6.01 5.12 1.57
N GLY A 131 6.28 4.85 0.31
CA GLY A 131 7.65 4.84 -0.19
C GLY A 131 8.32 3.47 -0.21
N CYS A 132 7.57 2.36 -0.07
CA CYS A 132 8.11 1.02 -0.22
C CYS A 132 7.78 0.42 -1.60
N SER A 133 8.71 -0.36 -2.11
CA SER A 133 8.70 -1.00 -3.41
C SER A 133 7.63 -2.10 -3.50
N SER A 134 6.93 -2.14 -4.63
CA SER A 134 6.00 -3.22 -4.95
C SER A 134 6.70 -4.56 -5.22
N PHE A 135 8.03 -4.56 -5.31
CA PHE A 135 8.82 -5.79 -5.39
C PHE A 135 8.93 -6.54 -4.05
N THR A 136 8.50 -5.93 -2.94
CA THR A 136 8.18 -6.65 -1.71
C THR A 136 7.11 -7.71 -2.01
N GLY A 137 5.98 -7.34 -2.58
CA GLY A 137 4.95 -8.29 -2.99
C GLY A 137 5.43 -9.29 -4.03
N LEU A 138 6.23 -8.83 -5.00
CA LEU A 138 6.76 -9.69 -6.07
C LEU A 138 7.71 -10.78 -5.57
N LEU A 139 8.67 -10.45 -4.69
CA LEU A 139 9.82 -11.30 -4.36
C LEU A 139 9.80 -11.80 -2.91
N PHE A 140 8.75 -11.50 -2.14
CA PHE A 140 8.64 -11.92 -0.76
C PHE A 140 7.26 -12.49 -0.41
N GLU A 141 6.17 -12.05 -1.09
CA GLU A 141 4.81 -12.40 -0.69
C GLU A 141 4.07 -13.28 -1.70
N LEU A 142 3.63 -12.68 -2.82
CA LEU A 142 2.63 -13.26 -3.71
C LEU A 142 3.09 -13.45 -5.15
N GLY A 143 4.27 -13.00 -5.47
CA GLY A 143 4.81 -13.16 -6.82
C GLY A 143 5.28 -14.58 -7.11
N PRO A 144 5.80 -14.80 -8.34
CA PRO A 144 6.13 -16.13 -8.83
C PRO A 144 7.26 -16.84 -8.07
N SER A 145 8.13 -16.08 -7.39
CA SER A 145 9.22 -16.62 -6.57
C SER A 145 9.56 -15.68 -5.43
N SER A 146 10.00 -16.21 -4.30
CA SER A 146 10.67 -15.47 -3.24
C SER A 146 12.20 -15.58 -3.39
N ILE A 147 12.95 -14.75 -2.66
CA ILE A 147 14.42 -14.79 -2.65
C ILE A 147 14.93 -15.46 -1.38
N GLY A 148 15.70 -16.53 -1.55
CA GLY A 148 16.30 -17.28 -0.45
C GLY A 148 17.57 -16.61 0.12
N ALA A 149 18.04 -17.13 1.25
CA ALA A 149 19.28 -16.68 1.91
C ALA A 149 20.55 -16.85 1.04
N ASP A 150 20.51 -17.71 0.04
CA ASP A 150 21.57 -17.90 -0.95
C ASP A 150 21.43 -16.97 -2.16
N MET A 151 20.53 -15.97 -2.07
CA MET A 151 20.25 -14.98 -3.11
C MET A 151 19.72 -15.63 -4.42
N LYS A 152 19.00 -16.74 -4.30
CA LYS A 152 18.37 -17.40 -5.45
C LYS A 152 16.85 -17.40 -5.36
N PRO A 153 16.15 -17.38 -6.51
CA PRO A 153 14.71 -17.53 -6.53
C PRO A 153 14.28 -18.90 -5.99
N ILE A 154 13.26 -18.88 -5.15
CA ILE A 154 12.53 -20.03 -4.64
C ILE A 154 11.13 -19.97 -5.24
N HIS A 155 10.78 -20.94 -6.08
CA HIS A 155 9.49 -20.98 -6.75
C HIS A 155 8.31 -20.94 -5.77
N ASN A 156 7.35 -20.06 -6.03
CA ASN A 156 6.11 -19.95 -5.27
C ASN A 156 4.97 -20.69 -6.01
N PRO A 157 4.49 -21.84 -5.49
CA PRO A 157 3.36 -22.55 -6.08
C PRO A 157 2.02 -21.83 -5.88
N TYR A 158 1.94 -20.91 -4.89
CA TYR A 158 0.75 -20.16 -4.54
C TYR A 158 0.77 -18.72 -5.08
N SER A 159 1.57 -18.48 -6.11
CA SER A 159 1.64 -17.17 -6.73
C SER A 159 0.31 -16.73 -7.33
N TRP A 160 0.00 -15.45 -7.18
CA TRP A 160 -1.20 -14.87 -7.77
C TRP A 160 -1.17 -14.89 -9.30
N ASN A 161 0.02 -14.99 -9.92
CA ASN A 161 0.08 -15.15 -11.37
C ASN A 161 -0.27 -16.57 -11.85
N ASN A 162 -0.70 -17.44 -10.98
CA ASN A 162 -1.27 -18.73 -11.41
C ASN A 162 -2.51 -18.55 -12.29
N ASN A 163 -3.35 -17.52 -12.01
CA ASN A 163 -4.61 -17.30 -12.72
C ASN A 163 -4.86 -15.80 -13.03
N ALA A 164 -3.82 -14.99 -13.03
CA ALA A 164 -3.88 -13.58 -13.42
C ALA A 164 -2.54 -13.11 -13.97
N SER A 165 -2.53 -12.18 -14.91
CA SER A 165 -1.32 -11.44 -15.26
C SER A 165 -1.05 -10.35 -14.23
N MET A 166 0.22 -10.16 -13.83
CA MET A 166 0.58 -9.30 -12.70
C MET A 166 1.47 -8.14 -13.12
N ILE A 167 1.09 -6.92 -12.74
CA ILE A 167 1.91 -5.72 -12.88
C ILE A 167 2.39 -5.31 -11.50
N PHE A 168 3.70 -5.16 -11.32
CA PHE A 168 4.32 -4.60 -10.12
C PHE A 168 4.90 -3.24 -10.48
N LEU A 169 4.31 -2.17 -9.97
CA LEU A 169 4.71 -0.79 -10.26
C LEU A 169 5.48 -0.20 -9.09
N GLU A 170 6.68 0.28 -9.34
CA GLU A 170 7.49 1.03 -8.38
C GLU A 170 6.97 2.46 -8.24
N GLN A 171 6.18 2.72 -7.21
CA GLN A 171 5.56 4.01 -6.95
C GLN A 171 5.46 4.28 -5.44
N PRO A 172 5.46 5.57 -5.00
CA PRO A 172 5.63 6.81 -5.78
C PRO A 172 7.03 6.99 -6.38
N LEU A 173 7.22 8.08 -7.10
CA LEU A 173 8.53 8.45 -7.68
C LEU A 173 9.64 8.49 -6.61
N GLY A 174 10.77 7.88 -6.87
CA GLY A 174 11.90 7.72 -5.95
C GLY A 174 11.95 6.36 -5.26
N VAL A 175 10.95 5.49 -5.48
CA VAL A 175 10.87 4.16 -4.87
C VAL A 175 11.54 3.13 -5.78
N GLY A 176 12.33 2.22 -5.21
CA GLY A 176 13.00 1.13 -5.90
C GLY A 176 13.87 1.64 -7.05
N PHE A 177 13.55 1.23 -8.27
CA PHE A 177 14.22 1.72 -9.49
C PHE A 177 13.55 2.94 -10.12
N SER A 178 12.45 3.45 -9.55
CA SER A 178 11.83 4.70 -10.02
C SER A 178 12.60 5.92 -9.56
N TYR A 179 12.84 6.87 -10.46
CA TYR A 179 13.66 8.05 -10.17
C TYR A 179 13.19 9.30 -10.89
N GLY A 180 13.66 10.45 -10.48
CA GLY A 180 13.40 11.74 -11.11
C GLY A 180 13.72 12.94 -10.23
N ASP A 181 13.58 14.13 -10.82
CA ASP A 181 13.87 15.41 -10.12
C ASP A 181 12.68 15.94 -9.33
N GLU A 182 11.47 15.48 -9.62
CA GLU A 182 10.26 15.89 -8.92
C GLU A 182 10.10 15.09 -7.60
N LYS A 183 9.50 15.73 -6.60
CA LYS A 183 9.15 15.05 -5.35
C LYS A 183 7.66 14.76 -5.32
N VAL A 184 7.31 13.49 -5.22
CA VAL A 184 5.93 13.04 -4.99
C VAL A 184 5.75 12.80 -3.49
N SER A 185 4.99 13.67 -2.82
CA SER A 185 4.80 13.65 -1.37
C SER A 185 3.32 13.60 -0.97
N SER A 186 2.46 13.13 -1.87
CA SER A 186 1.04 12.93 -1.57
C SER A 186 0.43 11.82 -2.41
N THR A 187 -0.49 11.10 -1.80
CA THR A 187 -1.32 10.08 -2.46
C THR A 187 -2.03 10.60 -3.70
N LYS A 188 -2.48 11.86 -3.67
CA LYS A 188 -3.16 12.47 -4.81
C LYS A 188 -2.28 12.59 -6.05
N LEU A 189 -1.00 12.93 -5.89
CA LEU A 189 -0.04 13.01 -6.99
C LEU A 189 0.33 11.60 -7.48
N ALA A 190 0.64 10.70 -6.55
CA ALA A 190 0.95 9.31 -6.87
C ALA A 190 -0.18 8.63 -7.66
N GLY A 191 -1.45 8.88 -7.28
CA GLY A 191 -2.62 8.33 -7.98
C GLY A 191 -2.76 8.80 -9.42
N LYS A 192 -2.40 10.06 -9.72
CA LYS A 192 -2.40 10.58 -11.09
C LYS A 192 -1.30 9.94 -11.94
N ASP A 193 -0.09 9.84 -11.39
CA ASP A 193 1.03 9.24 -12.09
C ASP A 193 0.72 7.75 -12.40
N ALA A 194 0.16 7.01 -11.45
CA ALA A 194 -0.26 5.62 -11.66
C ALA A 194 -1.38 5.48 -12.71
N TYR A 195 -2.34 6.40 -12.75
CA TYR A 195 -3.38 6.40 -13.80
C TYR A 195 -2.76 6.58 -15.19
N ILE A 196 -1.82 7.52 -15.36
CA ILE A 196 -1.15 7.76 -16.64
C ILE A 196 -0.33 6.52 -17.05
N PHE A 197 0.35 5.89 -16.08
CA PHE A 197 1.05 4.62 -16.33
C PHE A 197 0.10 3.56 -16.90
N LEU A 198 -1.08 3.40 -16.32
CA LEU A 198 -2.05 2.40 -16.78
C LEU A 198 -2.56 2.68 -18.20
N GLU A 199 -2.84 3.93 -18.55
CA GLU A 199 -3.23 4.27 -19.94
C GLU A 199 -2.13 3.91 -20.93
N LEU A 200 -0.86 4.24 -20.63
CA LEU A 200 0.28 3.88 -21.47
C LEU A 200 0.52 2.38 -21.55
N PHE A 201 0.37 1.68 -20.40
CA PHE A 201 0.49 0.23 -20.38
C PHE A 201 -0.54 -0.43 -21.32
N PHE A 202 -1.80 -0.03 -21.24
CA PHE A 202 -2.83 -0.57 -22.10
C PHE A 202 -2.73 -0.05 -23.56
N GLU A 203 -2.06 1.07 -23.81
CA GLU A 203 -1.67 1.46 -25.18
C GLU A 203 -0.60 0.52 -25.75
N ALA A 204 0.38 0.13 -24.95
CA ALA A 204 1.45 -0.78 -25.37
C ALA A 204 0.98 -2.25 -25.47
N PHE A 205 -0.01 -2.64 -24.65
CA PHE A 205 -0.60 -3.98 -24.67
C PHE A 205 -2.09 -3.94 -25.06
N PRO A 206 -2.44 -3.55 -26.29
CA PRO A 206 -3.83 -3.32 -26.69
C PRO A 206 -4.70 -4.57 -26.67
N HIS A 207 -4.11 -5.76 -26.79
CA HIS A 207 -4.81 -7.04 -26.70
C HIS A 207 -5.30 -7.37 -25.28
N LEU A 208 -4.75 -6.72 -24.25
CA LEU A 208 -5.13 -6.91 -22.85
C LEU A 208 -6.26 -5.94 -22.39
N ARG A 209 -6.67 -4.98 -23.23
CA ARG A 209 -7.69 -3.97 -22.85
C ARG A 209 -9.05 -4.55 -22.51
N SER A 210 -9.39 -5.70 -23.09
CA SER A 210 -10.68 -6.37 -22.85
C SER A 210 -10.69 -7.26 -21.62
N ASN A 211 -9.52 -7.60 -21.07
CA ASN A 211 -9.42 -8.44 -19.87
C ASN A 211 -9.91 -7.69 -18.64
N ASP A 212 -10.49 -8.39 -17.69
CA ASP A 212 -10.83 -7.82 -16.39
C ASP A 212 -9.57 -7.27 -15.72
N PHE A 213 -9.64 -6.01 -15.28
CA PHE A 213 -8.54 -5.34 -14.63
C PHE A 213 -8.85 -5.07 -13.15
N HIS A 214 -7.94 -5.43 -12.28
CA HIS A 214 -8.06 -5.25 -10.84
C HIS A 214 -6.85 -4.48 -10.29
N ILE A 215 -7.07 -3.73 -9.21
CA ILE A 215 -5.99 -3.10 -8.44
C ILE A 215 -5.98 -3.74 -7.06
N ALA A 216 -4.83 -4.25 -6.66
CA ALA A 216 -4.60 -4.84 -5.34
C ALA A 216 -3.39 -4.20 -4.67
N GLY A 217 -3.35 -4.27 -3.36
CA GLY A 217 -2.18 -3.82 -2.59
C GLY A 217 -2.46 -3.86 -1.11
N GLU A 218 -1.43 -3.51 -0.33
CA GLU A 218 -1.49 -3.59 1.12
C GLU A 218 -0.98 -2.33 1.82
N SER A 219 -1.27 -2.23 3.12
CA SER A 219 -0.69 -1.21 3.98
C SER A 219 -1.10 0.20 3.54
N TYR A 220 -0.15 1.07 3.26
CA TYR A 220 -0.42 2.42 2.75
C TYR A 220 -1.08 2.42 1.36
N ALA A 221 -1.12 1.29 0.66
CA ALA A 221 -1.94 1.16 -0.55
C ALA A 221 -3.44 1.34 -0.27
N GLY A 222 -3.88 1.24 0.99
CA GLY A 222 -5.20 1.68 1.43
C GLY A 222 -5.49 3.17 1.21
N HIS A 223 -4.44 3.99 0.96
CA HIS A 223 -4.53 5.37 0.47
C HIS A 223 -4.39 5.42 -1.05
N TYR A 224 -3.40 4.72 -1.62
CA TYR A 224 -3.10 4.75 -3.06
C TYR A 224 -4.26 4.22 -3.90
N ILE A 225 -4.76 3.04 -3.59
CA ILE A 225 -5.79 2.34 -4.38
C ILE A 225 -7.08 3.16 -4.52
N PRO A 226 -7.67 3.70 -3.43
CA PRO A 226 -8.86 4.53 -3.54
C PRO A 226 -8.64 5.76 -4.44
N GLN A 227 -7.47 6.40 -4.33
CA GLN A 227 -7.13 7.56 -5.16
C GLN A 227 -6.96 7.19 -6.64
N ILE A 228 -6.21 6.10 -6.93
CA ILE A 228 -6.00 5.63 -8.31
C ILE A 228 -7.35 5.25 -8.93
N ALA A 229 -8.18 4.49 -8.22
CA ALA A 229 -9.48 4.08 -8.70
C ALA A 229 -10.44 5.28 -8.90
N HIS A 230 -10.35 6.31 -8.05
CA HIS A 230 -11.06 7.58 -8.25
C HIS A 230 -10.59 8.30 -9.53
N GLU A 231 -9.28 8.38 -9.79
CA GLU A 231 -8.78 8.94 -11.05
C GLU A 231 -9.30 8.16 -12.27
N ILE A 232 -9.34 6.82 -12.20
CA ILE A 232 -9.84 5.97 -13.28
C ILE A 232 -11.34 6.15 -13.50
N VAL A 233 -12.17 6.01 -12.46
CA VAL A 233 -13.62 5.86 -12.58
C VAL A 233 -14.34 7.20 -12.65
N VAL A 234 -13.89 8.16 -11.85
CA VAL A 234 -14.61 9.43 -11.67
C VAL A 234 -14.02 10.55 -12.52
N LYS A 235 -12.68 10.61 -12.59
CA LYS A 235 -11.99 11.69 -13.31
C LYS A 235 -11.89 11.43 -14.81
N ASN A 236 -11.74 10.17 -15.20
CA ASN A 236 -11.50 9.77 -16.59
C ASN A 236 -12.55 8.71 -17.03
N PRO A 237 -13.80 9.11 -17.21
CA PRO A 237 -14.86 8.15 -17.60
C PRO A 237 -14.66 7.57 -19.01
N GLU A 238 -13.89 8.25 -19.87
CA GLU A 238 -13.58 7.83 -21.26
C GLU A 238 -12.29 7.01 -21.37
N ARG A 239 -11.80 6.47 -20.26
CA ARG A 239 -10.58 5.63 -20.19
C ARG A 239 -10.62 4.45 -21.15
N THR A 240 -9.44 3.97 -21.55
CA THR A 240 -9.30 2.91 -22.57
C THR A 240 -9.38 1.49 -22.03
N PHE A 241 -9.43 1.31 -20.70
CA PHE A 241 -9.51 0.02 -20.01
C PHE A 241 -10.59 0.03 -18.93
N ASN A 242 -11.02 -1.14 -18.49
CA ASN A 242 -12.12 -1.27 -17.54
C ASN A 242 -11.65 -1.77 -16.17
N LEU A 243 -11.71 -0.89 -15.15
CA LEU A 243 -11.48 -1.31 -13.76
C LEU A 243 -12.66 -2.15 -13.27
N THR A 244 -12.40 -3.45 -13.03
CA THR A 244 -13.41 -4.42 -12.61
C THR A 244 -13.61 -4.42 -11.10
N SER A 245 -12.53 -4.32 -10.31
CA SER A 245 -12.61 -4.25 -8.84
C SER A 245 -11.32 -3.75 -8.20
N VAL A 246 -11.38 -3.52 -6.87
CA VAL A 246 -10.19 -3.24 -6.05
C VAL A 246 -10.12 -4.16 -4.84
N MET A 247 -8.89 -4.49 -4.40
CA MET A 247 -8.58 -5.31 -3.23
C MET A 247 -7.59 -4.58 -2.34
N ILE A 248 -7.90 -4.40 -1.07
CA ILE A 248 -7.03 -3.71 -0.10
C ILE A 248 -6.77 -4.64 1.08
N GLY A 249 -5.53 -5.10 1.19
CA GLY A 249 -5.05 -5.93 2.28
C GLY A 249 -4.45 -5.11 3.41
N ASN A 250 -4.84 -5.38 4.64
CA ASN A 250 -4.26 -4.73 5.83
C ASN A 250 -3.99 -3.23 5.61
N GLY A 251 -5.03 -2.51 5.11
CA GLY A 251 -4.89 -1.16 4.59
C GLY A 251 -5.05 -0.07 5.66
N ILE A 252 -4.32 1.03 5.49
CA ILE A 252 -4.64 2.30 6.14
C ILE A 252 -5.54 3.08 5.18
N THR A 253 -6.84 3.22 5.51
CA THR A 253 -7.84 3.84 4.62
C THR A 253 -8.66 4.92 5.31
N ASP A 254 -9.06 4.69 6.57
CA ASP A 254 -9.76 5.66 7.41
C ASP A 254 -9.03 5.82 8.76
N PRO A 255 -7.98 6.65 8.84
CA PRO A 255 -7.23 6.89 10.06
C PRO A 255 -8.10 7.40 11.23
N LEU A 256 -9.22 8.06 10.95
CA LEU A 256 -10.14 8.53 11.97
C LEU A 256 -10.77 7.39 12.77
N ILE A 257 -11.15 6.33 12.09
CA ILE A 257 -11.79 5.17 12.71
C ILE A 257 -10.74 4.16 13.17
N GLN A 258 -9.74 3.86 12.33
CA GLN A 258 -8.74 2.83 12.62
C GLN A 258 -7.93 3.13 13.88
N ALA A 259 -7.65 4.41 14.18
CA ALA A 259 -6.91 4.81 15.38
C ALA A 259 -7.52 4.34 16.71
N ASP A 260 -8.84 4.13 16.77
CA ASP A 260 -9.50 3.64 17.98
C ASP A 260 -9.25 2.16 18.26
N TYR A 261 -8.66 1.42 17.31
CA TYR A 261 -8.53 -0.03 17.41
C TYR A 261 -7.11 -0.52 17.69
N TYR A 262 -6.14 0.37 17.85
CA TYR A 262 -4.79 0.00 18.29
C TYR A 262 -4.80 -0.51 19.74
N GLU A 263 -5.47 0.21 20.66
CA GLU A 263 -5.60 -0.28 22.05
C GLU A 263 -6.32 -1.63 22.12
N PRO A 264 -7.51 -1.81 21.51
CA PRO A 264 -8.16 -3.12 21.53
C PRO A 264 -7.27 -4.25 20.99
N MET A 265 -6.49 -4.02 19.95
CA MET A 265 -5.61 -5.04 19.37
C MET A 265 -4.48 -5.41 20.34
N ALA A 266 -3.74 -4.42 20.87
CA ALA A 266 -2.63 -4.65 21.81
C ALA A 266 -3.09 -5.20 23.16
N CYS A 267 -4.34 -4.94 23.56
CA CYS A 267 -4.88 -5.24 24.89
C CYS A 267 -5.82 -6.47 24.91
N GLY A 268 -5.67 -7.37 23.92
CA GLY A 268 -6.27 -8.70 23.95
C GLY A 268 -7.69 -8.80 23.40
N LYS A 269 -8.21 -7.74 22.73
CA LYS A 269 -9.57 -7.77 22.15
C LYS A 269 -9.57 -8.19 20.66
N GLY A 270 -8.38 -8.35 20.07
CA GLY A 270 -8.20 -8.73 18.66
C GLY A 270 -8.16 -10.24 18.40
N GLY A 271 -8.31 -11.06 19.43
CA GLY A 271 -8.20 -12.52 19.33
C GLY A 271 -6.81 -13.07 19.65
N TYR A 272 -5.92 -12.23 20.19
CA TYR A 272 -4.62 -12.60 20.74
C TYR A 272 -4.51 -12.12 22.21
N HIS A 273 -3.59 -12.67 22.99
CA HIS A 273 -3.43 -12.24 24.39
C HIS A 273 -2.92 -10.79 24.50
N PRO A 274 -3.19 -10.08 25.61
CA PRO A 274 -2.65 -8.74 25.82
C PRO A 274 -1.11 -8.73 25.77
N VAL A 275 -0.54 -7.78 25.03
CA VAL A 275 0.92 -7.58 24.94
C VAL A 275 1.40 -6.34 25.70
N LEU A 276 0.46 -5.51 26.16
CA LEU A 276 0.70 -4.35 27.01
C LEU A 276 0.11 -4.54 28.39
N SER A 277 0.68 -3.84 29.37
CA SER A 277 0.13 -3.80 30.72
C SER A 277 -1.23 -3.08 30.77
N SER A 278 -2.03 -3.36 31.80
CA SER A 278 -3.33 -2.70 32.00
C SER A 278 -3.20 -1.18 32.09
N GLU A 279 -2.10 -0.67 32.67
CA GLU A 279 -1.83 0.78 32.76
C GLU A 279 -1.55 1.40 31.39
N GLU A 280 -0.78 0.74 30.55
CA GLU A 280 -0.50 1.19 29.17
C GLU A 280 -1.76 1.15 28.32
N CYS A 281 -2.55 0.09 28.43
CA CYS A 281 -3.87 -0.03 27.78
C CYS A 281 -4.80 1.12 28.15
N GLU A 282 -4.87 1.49 29.46
CA GLU A 282 -5.68 2.63 29.90
C GLU A 282 -5.17 3.96 29.33
N LYS A 283 -3.84 4.16 29.28
CA LYS A 283 -3.23 5.35 28.66
C LYS A 283 -3.55 5.43 27.18
N MET A 284 -3.41 4.34 26.44
CA MET A 284 -3.75 4.28 25.02
C MET A 284 -5.23 4.55 24.75
N SER A 285 -6.12 3.97 25.54
CA SER A 285 -7.56 4.20 25.43
C SER A 285 -7.93 5.69 25.59
N LYS A 286 -7.31 6.37 26.57
CA LYS A 286 -7.49 7.83 26.75
C LYS A 286 -6.90 8.63 25.57
N ALA A 287 -5.76 8.19 25.03
CA ALA A 287 -5.08 8.84 23.91
C ALA A 287 -5.87 8.68 22.61
N ALA A 288 -6.50 7.53 22.35
CA ALA A 288 -7.31 7.28 21.16
C ALA A 288 -8.42 8.34 20.99
N GLY A 289 -9.12 8.73 22.08
CA GLY A 289 -10.12 9.78 22.04
C GLY A 289 -9.58 11.16 21.63
N ARG A 290 -8.30 11.46 21.93
CA ARG A 290 -7.64 12.70 21.48
C ARG A 290 -7.19 12.55 20.03
N CYS A 291 -6.63 11.42 19.65
CA CYS A 291 -6.27 11.12 18.26
C CYS A 291 -7.50 11.28 17.34
N ARG A 292 -8.64 10.71 17.71
CA ARG A 292 -9.91 10.88 16.97
C ARG A 292 -10.28 12.36 16.76
N ARG A 293 -10.12 13.23 17.78
CA ARG A 293 -10.39 14.66 17.65
C ARG A 293 -9.45 15.36 16.68
N LEU A 294 -8.16 15.01 16.72
CA LEU A 294 -7.16 15.57 15.80
C LEU A 294 -7.42 15.12 14.36
N ASN A 295 -7.74 13.84 14.13
CA ASN A 295 -8.12 13.35 12.81
C ASN A 295 -9.40 14.03 12.28
N LYS A 296 -10.39 14.30 13.14
CA LYS A 296 -11.57 15.11 12.73
C LYS A 296 -11.20 16.51 12.29
N LEU A 297 -10.25 17.17 12.97
CA LEU A 297 -9.76 18.48 12.56
C LEU A 297 -9.00 18.39 11.22
N CYS A 298 -8.20 17.34 11.02
CA CYS A 298 -7.55 17.08 9.73
C CYS A 298 -8.58 16.94 8.61
N TYR A 299 -9.61 16.11 8.79
CA TYR A 299 -10.65 15.89 7.79
C TYR A 299 -11.46 17.15 7.43
N ALA A 300 -11.67 18.02 8.40
CA ALA A 300 -12.37 19.29 8.20
C ALA A 300 -11.50 20.38 7.57
N SER A 301 -10.17 20.23 7.57
CA SER A 301 -9.22 21.26 7.17
C SER A 301 -8.81 21.14 5.70
N LYS A 302 -8.60 22.29 5.05
CA LYS A 302 -7.91 22.36 3.74
C LYS A 302 -6.39 22.45 3.88
N SER A 303 -5.89 22.77 5.09
CA SER A 303 -4.45 22.85 5.41
C SER A 303 -3.91 21.48 5.84
N SER A 304 -2.66 21.20 5.51
CA SER A 304 -1.94 19.98 5.96
C SER A 304 -1.58 20.02 7.45
N LEU A 305 -1.48 21.19 8.07
CA LEU A 305 -1.00 21.31 9.45
C LEU A 305 -1.80 20.49 10.48
N PRO A 306 -3.15 20.51 10.51
CA PRO A 306 -3.90 19.65 11.42
C PRO A 306 -3.65 18.16 11.18
N CYS A 307 -3.39 17.75 9.92
CA CYS A 307 -3.10 16.37 9.57
C CYS A 307 -1.71 15.95 10.07
N ILE A 308 -0.69 16.81 9.92
CA ILE A 308 0.66 16.60 10.46
C ILE A 308 0.61 16.40 11.98
N VAL A 309 -0.14 17.29 12.68
CA VAL A 309 -0.31 17.19 14.14
C VAL A 309 -1.05 15.92 14.53
N ALA A 310 -2.06 15.52 13.77
CA ALA A 310 -2.78 14.26 14.00
C ALA A 310 -1.86 13.05 13.86
N THR A 311 -1.13 12.95 12.73
CA THR A 311 -0.17 11.86 12.50
C THR A 311 0.85 11.78 13.64
N ALA A 312 1.57 12.87 13.93
CA ALA A 312 2.61 12.88 14.96
C ALA A 312 2.08 12.49 16.37
N TYR A 313 0.89 12.96 16.72
CA TYR A 313 0.29 12.61 18.02
C TYR A 313 -0.18 11.15 18.06
N CYS A 314 -0.87 10.70 17.00
CA CYS A 314 -1.45 9.37 16.97
C CYS A 314 -0.35 8.29 16.96
N ASP A 315 0.69 8.47 16.16
CA ASP A 315 1.81 7.53 16.10
C ASP A 315 2.52 7.44 17.45
N SER A 316 2.86 8.57 18.06
CA SER A 316 3.51 8.58 19.38
C SER A 316 2.64 7.99 20.48
N ALA A 317 1.32 8.15 20.41
CA ALA A 317 0.44 7.74 21.50
C ALA A 317 -0.11 6.31 21.35
N LEU A 318 -0.14 5.79 20.12
CA LEU A 318 -0.81 4.52 19.82
C LEU A 318 0.14 3.48 19.21
N LEU A 319 1.23 3.88 18.50
CA LEU A 319 2.20 2.94 17.94
C LEU A 319 3.43 2.78 18.84
N GLU A 320 4.02 3.87 19.36
CA GLU A 320 5.22 3.79 20.19
C GLU A 320 5.09 2.86 21.41
N PRO A 321 3.97 2.82 22.17
CA PRO A 321 3.83 1.88 23.30
C PRO A 321 4.01 0.42 22.88
N TYR A 322 3.50 0.06 21.71
CA TYR A 322 3.65 -1.29 21.16
C TYR A 322 5.08 -1.53 20.65
N ILE A 323 5.64 -0.61 19.86
CA ILE A 323 7.02 -0.70 19.34
C ILE A 323 8.03 -0.91 20.48
N ASN A 324 7.81 -0.25 21.62
CA ASN A 324 8.68 -0.38 22.81
C ASN A 324 8.65 -1.77 23.46
N THR A 325 7.70 -2.64 23.09
CA THR A 325 7.72 -4.05 23.52
C THR A 325 8.77 -4.88 22.79
N GLY A 326 9.27 -4.42 21.65
CA GLY A 326 10.15 -5.17 20.77
C GLY A 326 9.43 -6.21 19.91
N LEU A 327 8.11 -6.28 19.97
CA LEU A 327 7.31 -7.15 19.11
C LEU A 327 7.22 -6.58 17.69
N ASN A 328 7.05 -7.48 16.73
CA ASN A 328 6.86 -7.14 15.33
C ASN A 328 5.51 -6.42 15.13
N VAL A 329 5.53 -5.20 14.60
CA VAL A 329 4.31 -4.42 14.33
C VAL A 329 3.45 -5.05 13.24
N TYR A 330 4.04 -5.86 12.38
CA TYR A 330 3.40 -6.58 11.30
C TYR A 330 2.84 -7.95 11.72
N ASP A 331 3.32 -8.49 12.87
CA ASP A 331 2.85 -9.76 13.40
C ASP A 331 2.98 -9.80 14.93
N ILE A 332 1.86 -9.72 15.63
CA ILE A 332 1.81 -9.65 17.10
C ILE A 332 2.32 -10.93 17.79
N ARG A 333 2.51 -12.02 17.04
CA ARG A 333 2.88 -13.34 17.59
C ARG A 333 4.34 -13.44 18.05
N GLY A 334 5.22 -12.57 17.54
CA GLY A 334 6.65 -12.65 17.83
C GLY A 334 7.40 -11.33 17.78
N PRO A 335 8.67 -11.33 18.17
CA PRO A 335 9.55 -10.18 17.97
C PRO A 335 9.91 -10.01 16.49
N CYS A 336 10.49 -8.86 16.14
CA CYS A 336 11.17 -8.71 14.86
C CYS A 336 12.26 -9.80 14.73
N GLU A 337 12.34 -10.45 13.56
CA GLU A 337 13.32 -11.51 13.29
C GLU A 337 14.76 -11.03 13.45
N ASP A 338 14.95 -9.74 13.34
CA ASP A 338 16.22 -9.09 13.31
C ASP A 338 16.20 -7.81 14.15
N ASN A 339 17.30 -7.55 14.86
CA ASN A 339 17.54 -6.25 15.52
C ASN A 339 17.80 -5.14 14.48
N SER A 340 17.20 -5.26 13.30
CA SER A 340 17.39 -4.31 12.21
C SER A 340 16.88 -2.92 12.61
N THR A 341 17.66 -1.93 12.30
CA THR A 341 17.32 -0.51 12.54
C THR A 341 16.46 0.08 11.42
N ASP A 342 16.15 -0.72 10.40
CA ASP A 342 15.31 -0.33 9.25
C ASP A 342 13.79 -0.47 9.51
N GLY A 343 13.41 -1.19 10.57
CA GLY A 343 12.02 -1.32 11.01
C GLY A 343 11.17 -2.30 10.19
N MET A 344 11.77 -3.03 9.24
CA MET A 344 11.03 -3.95 8.38
C MET A 344 10.72 -5.31 9.03
N CYS A 345 11.41 -5.66 10.11
CA CYS A 345 11.20 -6.86 10.93
C CYS A 345 11.41 -8.23 10.27
N TYR A 346 11.55 -8.32 8.96
CA TYR A 346 11.71 -9.59 8.22
C TYR A 346 13.07 -9.67 7.54
N THR A 347 13.83 -10.71 7.84
CA THR A 347 15.15 -10.95 7.24
C THR A 347 15.08 -11.17 5.74
N GLY A 348 14.00 -11.80 5.25
CA GLY A 348 13.77 -12.06 3.83
C GLY A 348 13.71 -10.80 2.96
N LEU A 349 13.24 -9.67 3.50
CA LEU A 349 13.22 -8.40 2.77
C LEU A 349 14.62 -7.88 2.44
N ARG A 350 15.61 -8.15 3.31
CA ARG A 350 17.01 -7.84 3.00
C ARG A 350 17.59 -8.71 1.89
N TYR A 351 17.10 -9.94 1.73
CA TYR A 351 17.51 -10.77 0.60
C TYR A 351 16.98 -10.20 -0.71
N VAL A 352 15.76 -9.66 -0.70
CA VAL A 352 15.20 -8.93 -1.86
C VAL A 352 16.07 -7.72 -2.20
N ASP A 353 16.41 -6.87 -1.21
CA ASP A 353 17.27 -5.71 -1.42
C ASP A 353 18.64 -6.09 -2.00
N GLN A 354 19.25 -7.13 -1.46
CA GLN A 354 20.55 -7.62 -1.94
C GLN A 354 20.45 -8.17 -3.36
N TYR A 355 19.44 -8.97 -3.66
CA TYR A 355 19.21 -9.56 -4.98
C TYR A 355 18.98 -8.48 -6.05
N MET A 356 18.15 -7.48 -5.77
CA MET A 356 17.87 -6.40 -6.70
C MET A 356 19.07 -5.48 -6.96
N ASN A 357 20.09 -5.53 -6.09
CA ASN A 357 21.36 -4.82 -6.27
C ASN A 357 22.44 -5.63 -7.02
N PHE A 358 22.15 -6.87 -7.47
CA PHE A 358 23.10 -7.57 -8.32
C PHE A 358 23.14 -6.94 -9.72
N PRO A 359 24.34 -6.65 -10.26
CA PRO A 359 24.47 -6.06 -11.60
C PRO A 359 23.78 -6.87 -12.70
N GLU A 360 23.82 -8.20 -12.59
CA GLU A 360 23.16 -9.10 -13.55
C GLU A 360 21.64 -8.94 -13.54
N VAL A 361 21.03 -8.74 -12.36
CA VAL A 361 19.59 -8.50 -12.21
C VAL A 361 19.22 -7.17 -12.84
N GLN A 362 19.96 -6.11 -12.50
CA GLN A 362 19.75 -4.76 -13.02
C GLN A 362 19.93 -4.69 -14.53
N GLU A 363 20.99 -5.30 -15.07
CA GLU A 363 21.23 -5.39 -16.51
C GLU A 363 20.10 -6.16 -17.22
N THR A 364 19.67 -7.29 -16.67
CA THR A 364 18.59 -8.10 -17.25
C THR A 364 17.27 -7.34 -17.29
N LEU A 365 16.96 -6.61 -16.23
CA LEU A 365 15.75 -5.78 -16.15
C LEU A 365 15.85 -4.45 -16.91
N GLY A 366 17.05 -4.01 -17.27
CA GLY A 366 17.29 -2.71 -17.91
C GLY A 366 17.03 -1.54 -16.98
N SER A 367 17.49 -1.64 -15.72
CA SER A 367 17.37 -0.57 -14.76
C SER A 367 18.33 0.59 -15.09
N ASP A 368 17.81 1.81 -15.10
CA ASP A 368 18.59 3.05 -15.29
C ASP A 368 19.36 3.44 -14.03
N VAL A 369 18.94 2.95 -12.85
CA VAL A 369 19.58 3.23 -11.57
C VAL A 369 20.17 1.96 -10.97
N HIS A 370 21.30 2.09 -10.26
CA HIS A 370 22.11 0.97 -9.77
C HIS A 370 22.14 0.90 -8.23
N ASN A 371 21.24 1.58 -7.56
CA ASN A 371 21.11 1.53 -6.11
C ASN A 371 19.63 1.33 -5.75
N TYR A 372 19.26 0.08 -5.63
CA TYR A 372 17.91 -0.30 -5.20
C TYR A 372 17.79 -0.24 -3.69
N SER A 373 16.64 0.26 -3.21
CA SER A 373 16.23 0.19 -1.81
C SER A 373 14.76 -0.19 -1.75
N GLY A 374 14.42 -1.21 -0.97
CA GLY A 374 13.04 -1.66 -0.80
C GLY A 374 12.11 -0.60 -0.21
N CYS A 375 12.64 0.36 0.57
CA CYS A 375 11.88 1.51 1.06
C CYS A 375 12.73 2.78 1.02
N ASP A 376 12.19 3.88 0.52
CA ASP A 376 12.84 5.19 0.44
C ASP A 376 12.40 6.12 1.58
N ASN A 377 13.39 6.54 2.40
CA ASN A 377 13.14 7.42 3.55
C ASN A 377 12.79 8.85 3.19
N ASP A 378 13.24 9.36 2.05
CA ASP A 378 12.95 10.73 1.61
C ASP A 378 11.49 10.81 1.12
N VAL A 379 11.02 9.78 0.42
CA VAL A 379 9.60 9.63 0.04
C VAL A 379 8.73 9.53 1.30
N PHE A 380 9.05 8.61 2.22
CA PHE A 380 8.34 8.46 3.49
C PHE A 380 8.23 9.80 4.25
N THR A 381 9.35 10.49 4.39
CA THR A 381 9.44 11.78 5.09
C THR A 381 8.62 12.85 4.37
N GLY A 382 8.61 12.86 3.03
CA GLY A 382 7.80 13.77 2.23
C GLY A 382 6.30 13.64 2.52
N PHE A 383 5.81 12.40 2.59
CA PHE A 383 4.41 12.11 2.95
C PHE A 383 4.08 12.49 4.40
N LEU A 384 5.00 12.24 5.32
CA LEU A 384 4.85 12.62 6.73
C LEU A 384 4.69 14.14 6.88
N PHE A 385 5.52 14.93 6.18
CA PHE A 385 5.45 16.40 6.26
C PHE A 385 4.25 17.01 5.54
N THR A 386 3.52 16.25 4.74
CA THR A 386 2.23 16.68 4.17
C THR A 386 1.03 16.20 4.99
N GLY A 387 1.27 15.39 6.04
CA GLY A 387 0.22 14.78 6.86
C GLY A 387 -0.70 13.87 6.06
N ASP A 388 -0.18 13.30 4.96
CA ASP A 388 -0.99 12.52 4.02
C ASP A 388 -1.61 11.29 4.69
N GLY A 389 -0.87 10.62 5.60
CA GLY A 389 -1.32 9.45 6.33
C GLY A 389 -2.52 9.65 7.25
N SER A 390 -2.87 10.91 7.58
CA SER A 390 -4.08 11.22 8.35
C SER A 390 -5.25 11.72 7.49
N LYS A 391 -5.11 11.76 6.14
CA LYS A 391 -6.16 12.24 5.25
C LYS A 391 -7.24 11.18 4.96
N PRO A 392 -8.48 11.62 4.62
CA PRO A 392 -9.61 10.72 4.39
C PRO A 392 -9.60 10.16 2.96
N PHE A 393 -9.23 8.90 2.77
CA PHE A 393 -9.33 8.23 1.47
C PHE A 393 -10.50 7.25 1.37
N GLN A 394 -11.13 6.86 2.48
CA GLN A 394 -12.33 6.02 2.52
C GLN A 394 -13.50 6.58 1.70
N GLN A 395 -13.58 7.91 1.52
CA GLN A 395 -14.61 8.54 0.72
C GLN A 395 -14.59 8.06 -0.75
N TYR A 396 -13.39 7.79 -1.30
CA TYR A 396 -13.27 7.26 -2.66
C TYR A 396 -13.71 5.80 -2.75
N ILE A 397 -13.57 5.02 -1.69
CA ILE A 397 -14.19 3.69 -1.61
C ILE A 397 -15.71 3.79 -1.67
N ALA A 398 -16.31 4.75 -0.96
CA ALA A 398 -17.76 4.99 -1.05
C ALA A 398 -18.20 5.38 -2.48
N GLU A 399 -17.40 6.20 -3.17
CA GLU A 399 -17.65 6.55 -4.57
C GLU A 399 -17.62 5.32 -5.49
N LEU A 400 -16.57 4.45 -5.35
CA LEU A 400 -16.48 3.21 -6.12
C LEU A 400 -17.71 2.32 -5.92
N LEU A 401 -18.10 2.09 -4.67
CA LEU A 401 -19.27 1.29 -4.33
C LEU A 401 -20.57 1.89 -4.89
N ASN A 402 -20.70 3.23 -4.92
CA ASN A 402 -21.82 3.93 -5.50
C ASN A 402 -21.84 3.83 -7.04
N HIS A 403 -20.66 3.66 -7.67
CA HIS A 403 -20.51 3.32 -9.09
C HIS A 403 -20.58 1.80 -9.36
N ASN A 404 -20.95 1.01 -8.35
CA ASN A 404 -21.03 -0.45 -8.42
C ASN A 404 -19.72 -1.16 -8.78
N ILE A 405 -18.57 -0.52 -8.49
CA ILE A 405 -17.26 -1.15 -8.55
C ILE A 405 -17.05 -1.95 -7.27
N PRO A 406 -16.81 -3.26 -7.36
CA PRO A 406 -16.60 -4.11 -6.21
C PRO A 406 -15.31 -3.79 -5.44
N VAL A 407 -15.41 -3.88 -4.11
CA VAL A 407 -14.31 -3.61 -3.19
C VAL A 407 -14.17 -4.77 -2.21
N LEU A 408 -12.98 -5.34 -2.14
CA LEU A 408 -12.57 -6.27 -1.09
C LEU A 408 -11.62 -5.57 -0.12
N ILE A 409 -11.96 -5.58 1.15
CA ILE A 409 -11.05 -5.28 2.25
C ILE A 409 -10.73 -6.59 2.94
N TYR A 410 -9.45 -6.99 2.95
CA TYR A 410 -9.03 -8.18 3.69
C TYR A 410 -7.97 -7.81 4.73
N ALA A 411 -7.91 -8.57 5.81
CA ALA A 411 -6.95 -8.31 6.86
C ALA A 411 -6.57 -9.58 7.62
N GLY A 412 -5.28 -9.81 7.77
CA GLY A 412 -4.71 -10.81 8.66
C GLY A 412 -5.01 -10.45 10.12
N ASP A 413 -5.38 -11.44 10.92
CA ASP A 413 -5.87 -11.20 12.27
C ASP A 413 -4.75 -11.08 13.33
N LYS A 414 -3.50 -11.18 12.90
CA LYS A 414 -2.30 -11.01 13.74
C LYS A 414 -1.55 -9.71 13.44
N ASP A 415 -1.99 -8.91 12.47
CA ASP A 415 -1.42 -7.59 12.20
C ASP A 415 -1.79 -6.58 13.29
N TYR A 416 -0.79 -5.85 13.78
CA TYR A 416 -1.01 -4.76 14.72
C TYR A 416 -1.17 -3.41 14.01
N ILE A 417 -0.26 -3.09 13.08
CA ILE A 417 -0.16 -1.74 12.50
C ILE A 417 -1.38 -1.36 11.65
N CYS A 418 -1.94 -2.32 10.91
CA CYS A 418 -3.15 -2.13 10.11
C CYS A 418 -4.22 -3.18 10.47
N ASN A 419 -4.44 -3.35 11.77
CA ASN A 419 -5.18 -4.46 12.35
C ASN A 419 -6.61 -4.63 11.78
N TRP A 420 -7.06 -5.88 11.80
CA TRP A 420 -8.36 -6.27 11.27
C TRP A 420 -9.55 -5.61 11.98
N LEU A 421 -9.42 -5.29 13.28
CA LEU A 421 -10.47 -4.61 14.04
C LEU A 421 -10.77 -3.23 13.46
N GLY A 422 -9.70 -2.45 13.19
CA GLY A 422 -9.80 -1.13 12.59
C GLY A 422 -10.35 -1.20 11.17
N ASN A 423 -9.87 -2.17 10.37
CA ASN A 423 -10.36 -2.38 9.00
C ASN A 423 -11.83 -2.80 8.96
N HIS A 424 -12.26 -3.70 9.84
CA HIS A 424 -13.66 -4.05 9.98
C HIS A 424 -14.52 -2.87 10.45
N ALA A 425 -14.02 -2.06 11.38
CA ALA A 425 -14.77 -0.95 11.94
C ALA A 425 -15.01 0.16 10.91
N TRP A 426 -13.98 0.61 10.19
CA TRP A 426 -14.17 1.66 9.21
C TRP A 426 -15.04 1.18 8.03
N SER A 427 -14.94 -0.11 7.63
CA SER A 427 -15.80 -0.67 6.60
C SER A 427 -17.29 -0.64 7.01
N ASN A 428 -17.59 -0.81 8.30
CA ASN A 428 -18.94 -0.68 8.84
C ASN A 428 -19.44 0.76 8.89
N GLU A 429 -18.53 1.72 9.13
CA GLU A 429 -18.89 3.13 9.25
C GLU A 429 -18.85 3.89 7.93
N LEU A 430 -18.38 3.26 6.85
CA LEU A 430 -18.28 3.86 5.52
C LEU A 430 -19.63 4.41 5.05
N GLU A 431 -19.65 5.70 4.66
CA GLU A 431 -20.86 6.40 4.19
C GLU A 431 -21.08 6.13 2.69
N TRP A 432 -21.88 5.10 2.37
CA TRP A 432 -22.28 4.74 1.02
C TRP A 432 -23.75 4.34 0.97
N ILE A 433 -24.34 4.21 -0.23
CA ILE A 433 -25.78 4.03 -0.43
C ILE A 433 -26.37 2.82 0.30
N ASN A 434 -25.59 1.74 0.50
CA ASN A 434 -26.07 0.53 1.16
C ASN A 434 -25.48 0.34 2.57
N LYS A 435 -24.88 1.36 3.20
CA LYS A 435 -24.29 1.29 4.55
C LYS A 435 -25.15 0.50 5.54
N ARG A 436 -26.44 0.87 5.67
CA ARG A 436 -27.35 0.22 6.65
C ARG A 436 -27.59 -1.26 6.37
N ARG A 437 -27.60 -1.66 5.09
CA ARG A 437 -27.75 -3.06 4.72
C ARG A 437 -26.49 -3.86 4.99
N TYR A 438 -25.32 -3.29 4.71
CA TYR A 438 -24.02 -3.87 5.03
C TYR A 438 -23.84 -4.03 6.55
N GLN A 439 -24.18 -3.01 7.35
CA GLN A 439 -24.09 -3.07 8.83
C GLN A 439 -24.92 -4.20 9.44
N ARG A 440 -26.05 -4.58 8.84
CA ARG A 440 -26.91 -5.68 9.31
C ARG A 440 -26.35 -7.07 9.02
N ARG A 441 -25.32 -7.17 8.15
CA ARG A 441 -24.68 -8.45 7.89
C ARG A 441 -23.73 -8.78 9.04
N MET A 442 -23.71 -10.05 9.42
CA MET A 442 -22.78 -10.58 10.41
C MET A 442 -21.56 -11.16 9.72
N LEU A 443 -20.44 -11.20 10.41
CA LEU A 443 -19.32 -12.04 10.04
C LEU A 443 -19.77 -13.50 10.08
N ARG A 444 -19.44 -14.27 9.07
CA ARG A 444 -19.71 -15.70 8.96
C ARG A 444 -18.42 -16.43 8.59
N PRO A 445 -18.28 -17.73 8.90
CA PRO A 445 -17.11 -18.51 8.52
C PRO A 445 -16.83 -18.40 7.01
N TRP A 446 -15.57 -18.26 6.67
CA TRP A 446 -15.03 -18.49 5.33
C TRP A 446 -14.29 -19.83 5.37
N VAL A 447 -14.78 -20.79 4.62
CA VAL A 447 -14.30 -22.17 4.60
C VAL A 447 -13.65 -22.44 3.25
N SER A 448 -12.47 -23.07 3.27
CA SER A 448 -11.78 -23.51 2.06
C SER A 448 -12.64 -24.50 1.27
N LYS A 449 -12.71 -24.29 -0.03
CA LYS A 449 -13.40 -25.23 -0.93
C LYS A 449 -12.61 -26.51 -1.15
N GLU A 450 -11.29 -26.46 -0.97
CA GLU A 450 -10.40 -27.59 -1.20
C GLU A 450 -10.28 -28.47 0.03
N THR A 451 -10.08 -27.87 1.22
CA THR A 451 -9.78 -28.62 2.45
C THR A 451 -10.96 -28.73 3.39
N GLY A 452 -11.96 -27.86 3.28
CA GLY A 452 -13.07 -27.77 4.23
C GLY A 452 -12.70 -27.10 5.56
N GLU A 453 -11.51 -26.54 5.70
CA GLU A 453 -11.05 -25.84 6.89
C GLU A 453 -11.56 -24.39 6.93
N GLU A 454 -11.81 -23.85 8.12
CA GLU A 454 -12.17 -22.46 8.31
C GLU A 454 -10.92 -21.57 8.20
N LEU A 455 -10.82 -20.81 7.10
CA LEU A 455 -9.69 -19.92 6.82
C LEU A 455 -9.86 -18.52 7.43
N GLY A 456 -11.07 -18.17 7.85
CA GLY A 456 -11.34 -16.84 8.36
C GLY A 456 -12.83 -16.53 8.47
N GLN A 457 -13.15 -15.25 8.42
CA GLN A 457 -14.52 -14.76 8.50
C GLN A 457 -14.81 -13.71 7.43
N VAL A 458 -15.94 -13.83 6.78
CA VAL A 458 -16.37 -12.92 5.71
C VAL A 458 -17.66 -12.19 6.05
N LYS A 459 -17.72 -10.93 5.65
CA LYS A 459 -18.93 -10.10 5.66
C LYS A 459 -19.11 -9.46 4.30
N ASN A 460 -20.27 -9.69 3.67
CA ASN A 460 -20.55 -9.18 2.32
C ASN A 460 -21.94 -8.57 2.24
N TYR A 461 -22.06 -7.50 1.47
CA TYR A 461 -23.32 -7.00 0.94
C TYR A 461 -23.11 -6.30 -0.42
N GLY A 462 -23.67 -6.86 -1.48
CA GLY A 462 -23.52 -6.32 -2.83
C GLY A 462 -22.06 -6.25 -3.26
N PRO A 463 -21.58 -5.09 -3.73
CA PRO A 463 -20.20 -4.94 -4.19
C PRO A 463 -19.14 -4.81 -3.06
N PHE A 464 -19.54 -4.82 -1.78
CA PHE A 464 -18.62 -4.61 -0.66
C PHE A 464 -18.42 -5.85 0.18
N THR A 465 -17.17 -6.27 0.30
CA THR A 465 -16.75 -7.44 1.10
C THR A 465 -15.64 -7.04 2.06
N PHE A 466 -15.77 -7.50 3.32
CA PHE A 466 -14.68 -7.54 4.30
C PHE A 466 -14.35 -9.00 4.61
N LEU A 467 -13.06 -9.32 4.66
CA LEU A 467 -12.54 -10.64 4.94
C LEU A 467 -11.47 -10.58 6.04
N ARG A 468 -11.71 -11.26 7.17
CA ARG A 468 -10.68 -11.52 8.17
C ARG A 468 -10.03 -12.84 7.87
N ILE A 469 -8.70 -12.88 7.79
CA ILE A 469 -7.92 -14.09 7.52
C ILE A 469 -7.20 -14.50 8.80
N TYR A 470 -7.39 -15.76 9.17
CA TYR A 470 -6.83 -16.29 10.39
C TYR A 470 -5.34 -16.58 10.25
N ASP A 471 -4.62 -16.40 11.37
CA ASP A 471 -3.21 -16.72 11.51
C ASP A 471 -2.29 -16.06 10.48
N ALA A 472 -2.71 -14.91 9.97
CA ALA A 472 -1.92 -14.03 9.13
C ALA A 472 -1.64 -12.70 9.83
N GLY A 473 -0.41 -12.21 9.69
CA GLY A 473 -0.01 -10.85 10.02
C GLY A 473 -0.35 -9.86 8.93
N HIS A 474 0.52 -8.88 8.74
CA HIS A 474 0.37 -7.80 7.75
C HIS A 474 0.44 -8.31 6.32
N MET A 475 1.44 -9.14 6.03
CA MET A 475 1.71 -9.73 4.72
C MET A 475 0.97 -11.07 4.60
N VAL A 476 -0.34 -10.99 4.32
CA VAL A 476 -1.21 -12.17 4.28
C VAL A 476 -0.72 -13.24 3.30
N PRO A 477 -0.25 -12.91 2.07
CA PRO A 477 0.23 -13.92 1.13
C PRO A 477 1.50 -14.64 1.61
N TYR A 478 2.33 -13.98 2.41
CA TYR A 478 3.51 -14.58 3.03
C TYR A 478 3.14 -15.57 4.13
N ASP A 479 2.22 -15.18 5.03
CA ASP A 479 1.84 -15.99 6.19
C ASP A 479 0.86 -17.14 5.84
N GLN A 480 -0.08 -16.87 4.91
CA GLN A 480 -1.15 -17.79 4.52
C GLN A 480 -1.26 -17.88 2.98
N PRO A 481 -0.24 -18.44 2.30
CA PRO A 481 -0.18 -18.41 0.83
C PRO A 481 -1.32 -19.15 0.15
N GLU A 482 -1.73 -20.31 0.67
CA GLU A 482 -2.86 -21.09 0.11
C GLU A 482 -4.18 -20.32 0.24
N ALA A 483 -4.48 -19.83 1.45
CA ALA A 483 -5.69 -19.04 1.70
C ALA A 483 -5.70 -17.75 0.87
N SER A 484 -4.54 -17.11 0.70
CA SER A 484 -4.39 -15.92 -0.12
C SER A 484 -4.68 -16.20 -1.60
N LEU A 485 -4.17 -17.30 -2.15
CA LEU A 485 -4.46 -17.70 -3.53
C LEU A 485 -5.95 -18.08 -3.70
N GLU A 486 -6.55 -18.80 -2.75
CA GLU A 486 -7.98 -19.11 -2.79
C GLU A 486 -8.83 -17.85 -2.73
N MET A 487 -8.44 -16.87 -1.90
CA MET A 487 -9.09 -15.56 -1.81
C MET A 487 -9.08 -14.83 -3.14
N VAL A 488 -7.91 -14.64 -3.75
CA VAL A 488 -7.80 -13.89 -5.00
C VAL A 488 -8.53 -14.60 -6.14
N ASN A 489 -8.40 -15.92 -6.26
CA ASN A 489 -9.08 -16.70 -7.28
C ASN A 489 -10.60 -16.63 -7.14
N SER A 490 -11.13 -16.72 -5.92
CA SER A 490 -12.56 -16.52 -5.65
C SER A 490 -13.02 -15.12 -6.04
N TRP A 491 -12.22 -14.10 -5.73
CA TRP A 491 -12.58 -12.72 -6.01
C TRP A 491 -12.58 -12.38 -7.51
N ILE A 492 -11.52 -12.73 -8.23
CA ILE A 492 -11.39 -12.44 -9.67
C ILE A 492 -12.39 -13.26 -10.51
N SER A 493 -12.77 -14.47 -10.06
CA SER A 493 -13.83 -15.27 -10.71
C SER A 493 -15.25 -14.75 -10.43
N GLY A 494 -15.41 -13.65 -9.67
CA GLY A 494 -16.69 -13.05 -9.35
C GLY A 494 -17.41 -13.63 -8.13
N ASN A 495 -16.85 -14.62 -7.43
CA ASN A 495 -17.41 -15.14 -6.18
C ASN A 495 -17.10 -14.22 -4.98
N ARG A 496 -17.65 -13.03 -5.04
CA ARG A 496 -17.37 -11.93 -4.07
C ARG A 496 -17.95 -12.15 -2.68
N ALA A 497 -18.83 -13.11 -2.54
CA ALA A 497 -19.42 -13.46 -1.26
C ALA A 497 -18.65 -14.58 -0.55
N PHE A 498 -17.66 -15.21 -1.19
CA PHE A 498 -16.92 -16.36 -0.65
C PHE A 498 -17.87 -17.46 -0.13
N SER A 499 -18.98 -17.65 -0.83
CA SER A 499 -20.00 -18.66 -0.50
C SER A 499 -19.90 -19.83 -1.43
N ASP A 500 -20.31 -21.02 -0.95
CA ASP A 500 -20.57 -22.14 -1.83
C ASP A 500 -21.68 -21.78 -2.81
N LEU A 501 -21.41 -21.84 -4.11
CA LEU A 501 -22.40 -21.58 -5.15
C LEU A 501 -23.61 -22.56 -5.05
N SER A 502 -23.40 -23.76 -4.48
CA SER A 502 -24.44 -24.76 -4.25
C SER A 502 -25.49 -24.35 -3.22
N THR A 503 -25.19 -23.38 -2.33
CA THR A 503 -26.14 -22.90 -1.32
C THR A 503 -27.01 -21.75 -1.82
N LEU A 504 -26.66 -21.09 -2.94
CA LEU A 504 -27.43 -19.99 -3.53
C LEU A 504 -28.61 -20.45 -4.39
N GLU A 505 -28.56 -21.66 -4.97
CA GLU A 505 -29.66 -22.23 -5.74
C GLU A 505 -30.87 -22.67 -4.88
N ASN A 506 -30.67 -22.86 -3.59
CA ASN A 506 -31.72 -23.26 -2.65
C ASN A 506 -32.40 -22.10 -1.91
N ALA A 507 -32.05 -20.86 -2.22
CA ALA A 507 -32.57 -19.64 -1.55
C ALA A 507 -33.34 -18.68 -2.49
N SER A 508 -33.60 -19.13 -3.73
CA SER A 508 -34.42 -18.39 -4.72
C SER A 508 -35.90 -18.73 -4.68
#